data_608bb6e966b14e3cd498ba723c1096cb
#
_entry.id   608bb6e966b14e3cd498ba723c1096cb
#
_cell.length_a   1.000
_cell.length_b   1.000
_cell.length_c   1.000
_cell.angle_alpha   90.00
_cell.angle_beta   90.00
_cell.angle_gamma   90.00
#
_symmetry.space_group_name_H-M   'P 1'
#
loop_
_entity.id
_entity.type
_entity.pdbx_description
1 polymer ?
#
loop_
_entity_poly.entity_id
_entity_poly.type
_entity_poly.pdbx_seq_one_letter_code
_entity_poly.pdbx_strand_id
1 'polypeptide(L)'
;MSMALQETRQALEQYLQALTSHDDFGEYFNDNVVVTFAGTDQRAEGREAATQLIVAAHELGDIRMGDVFVSERHAAAEADFIRRDGVTVPYAVIYDLDAGKITGLRIYMTGPVQ
;
A
#
# COMPACT_ATOMS: atom_id res chain seq x y z
N MET A 1 -22.76 -3.64 -11.64
CA MET A 1 -21.42 -3.60 -11.04
C MET A 1 -21.02 -4.99 -10.62
N SER A 2 -19.82 -5.41 -10.92
CA SER A 2 -19.36 -6.75 -10.57
C SER A 2 -19.09 -6.86 -9.07
N MET A 3 -19.29 -8.07 -8.52
CA MET A 3 -18.97 -8.34 -7.13
C MET A 3 -17.46 -8.21 -6.87
N ALA A 4 -16.65 -8.63 -7.84
CA ALA A 4 -15.19 -8.52 -7.73
C ALA A 4 -14.74 -7.05 -7.60
N LEU A 5 -15.36 -6.15 -8.38
CA LEU A 5 -15.06 -4.73 -8.28
C LEU A 5 -15.43 -4.17 -6.91
N GLN A 6 -16.59 -4.55 -6.37
CA GLN A 6 -17.03 -4.10 -5.05
C GLN A 6 -16.13 -4.64 -3.94
N GLU A 7 -15.75 -5.92 -4.02
CA GLU A 7 -14.84 -6.53 -3.04
C GLU A 7 -13.48 -5.83 -3.04
N THR A 8 -12.93 -5.57 -4.22
CA THR A 8 -11.63 -4.90 -4.35
C THR A 8 -11.71 -3.48 -3.79
N ARG A 9 -12.75 -2.73 -4.15
CA ARG A 9 -12.93 -1.36 -3.66
C ARG A 9 -13.04 -1.34 -2.15
N GLN A 10 -13.89 -2.19 -1.58
CA GLN A 10 -14.11 -2.24 -0.13
C GLN A 10 -12.84 -2.62 0.62
N ALA A 11 -12.15 -3.66 0.15
CA ALA A 11 -10.91 -4.11 0.78
C ALA A 11 -9.84 -3.01 0.76
N LEU A 12 -9.69 -2.34 -0.40
CA LEU A 12 -8.70 -1.29 -0.52
C LEU A 12 -9.05 -0.08 0.36
N GLU A 13 -10.30 0.35 0.37
CA GLU A 13 -10.73 1.49 1.20
C GLU A 13 -10.49 1.20 2.68
N GLN A 14 -10.80 0.01 3.15
CA GLN A 14 -10.57 -0.39 4.54
C GLN A 14 -9.07 -0.44 4.86
N TYR A 15 -8.28 -1.00 3.95
CA TYR A 15 -6.82 -1.05 4.12
C TYR A 15 -6.25 0.37 4.22
N LEU A 16 -6.61 1.25 3.30
CA LEU A 16 -6.07 2.61 3.29
C LEU A 16 -6.51 3.40 4.52
N GLN A 17 -7.73 3.19 5.00
CA GLN A 17 -8.19 3.82 6.23
C GLN A 17 -7.38 3.34 7.43
N ALA A 18 -7.15 2.04 7.57
CA ALA A 18 -6.33 1.50 8.65
C ALA A 18 -4.89 2.02 8.58
N LEU A 19 -4.34 2.07 7.36
CA LEU A 19 -2.99 2.55 7.12
C LEU A 19 -2.80 3.99 7.57
N THR A 20 -3.70 4.88 7.16
CA THR A 20 -3.60 6.31 7.48
C THR A 20 -3.96 6.63 8.92
N SER A 21 -4.76 5.79 9.57
CA SER A 21 -5.14 5.93 10.98
C SER A 21 -4.15 5.26 11.93
N HIS A 22 -3.09 4.65 11.41
CA HIS A 22 -2.12 3.87 12.18
C HIS A 22 -2.74 2.69 12.94
N ASP A 23 -3.84 2.14 12.40
CA ASP A 23 -4.45 0.93 12.91
C ASP A 23 -3.79 -0.31 12.29
N ASP A 24 -4.13 -1.48 12.82
CA ASP A 24 -3.65 -2.74 12.27
C ASP A 24 -4.24 -2.97 10.88
N PHE A 25 -3.38 -3.17 9.89
CA PHE A 25 -3.81 -3.38 8.50
C PHE A 25 -3.38 -4.73 7.93
N GLY A 26 -2.66 -5.55 8.70
CA GLY A 26 -2.14 -6.83 8.19
C GLY A 26 -3.21 -7.81 7.77
N GLU A 27 -4.42 -7.71 8.34
CA GLU A 27 -5.53 -8.60 8.00
C GLU A 27 -6.00 -8.46 6.55
N TYR A 28 -5.70 -7.33 5.90
CA TYR A 28 -6.08 -7.10 4.51
C TYR A 28 -5.13 -7.74 3.51
N PHE A 29 -4.02 -8.28 3.98
CA PHE A 29 -3.03 -8.97 3.16
C PHE A 29 -3.33 -10.46 3.07
N ASN A 30 -3.17 -10.99 1.86
CA ASN A 30 -3.11 -12.45 1.66
C ASN A 30 -1.85 -13.00 2.35
N ASP A 31 -1.87 -14.26 2.75
CA ASP A 31 -0.70 -14.90 3.39
C ASP A 31 0.55 -14.85 2.51
N ASN A 32 0.36 -14.84 1.20
CA ASN A 32 1.45 -14.85 0.21
C ASN A 32 1.71 -13.48 -0.40
N VAL A 33 1.29 -12.41 0.25
CA VAL A 33 1.47 -11.04 -0.26
C VAL A 33 2.95 -10.74 -0.52
N VAL A 34 3.22 -10.00 -1.60
CA VAL A 34 4.57 -9.55 -1.94
C VAL A 34 4.57 -8.03 -2.06
N VAL A 35 5.47 -7.38 -1.34
CA VAL A 35 5.67 -5.94 -1.42
C VAL A 35 7.03 -5.69 -2.05
N THR A 36 7.07 -4.84 -3.08
CA THR A 36 8.32 -4.44 -3.72
C THR A 36 8.41 -2.93 -3.82
N PHE A 37 9.61 -2.40 -3.61
CA PHE A 37 9.93 -1.01 -3.93
C PHE A 37 10.62 -1.00 -5.30
N ALA A 38 9.90 -0.52 -6.31
CA ALA A 38 10.38 -0.54 -7.69
C ALA A 38 11.70 0.22 -7.83
N GLY A 39 12.59 -0.31 -8.63
CA GLY A 39 13.90 0.28 -8.84
C GLY A 39 14.91 -0.01 -7.73
N THR A 40 14.55 -0.82 -6.75
CA THR A 40 15.43 -1.24 -5.66
C THR A 40 15.38 -2.75 -5.51
N ASP A 41 16.27 -3.29 -4.68
CA ASP A 41 16.25 -4.71 -4.29
C ASP A 41 15.33 -4.97 -3.09
N GLN A 42 14.67 -3.94 -2.56
CA GLN A 42 13.85 -4.07 -1.39
C GLN A 42 12.56 -4.82 -1.69
N ARG A 43 12.34 -5.92 -0.98
CA ARG A 43 11.22 -6.81 -1.21
C ARG A 43 10.87 -7.53 0.08
N ALA A 44 9.58 -7.69 0.34
CA ALA A 44 9.08 -8.47 1.48
C ALA A 44 8.06 -9.48 0.98
N GLU A 45 8.19 -10.73 1.40
CA GLU A 45 7.27 -11.81 1.05
C GLU A 45 6.58 -12.31 2.30
N GLY A 46 5.27 -12.48 2.22
CA GLY A 46 4.45 -12.95 3.32
C GLY A 46 3.87 -11.81 4.14
N ARG A 47 2.75 -12.12 4.82
CA ARG A 47 1.97 -11.11 5.56
C ARG A 47 2.81 -10.41 6.62
N GLU A 48 3.54 -11.17 7.42
CA GLU A 48 4.30 -10.59 8.54
C GLU A 48 5.41 -9.68 8.03
N ALA A 49 6.22 -10.14 7.07
CA ALA A 49 7.31 -9.35 6.53
C ALA A 49 6.80 -8.10 5.81
N ALA A 50 5.71 -8.22 5.05
CA ALA A 50 5.11 -7.09 4.36
C ALA A 50 4.60 -6.04 5.36
N THR A 51 3.92 -6.49 6.42
CA THR A 51 3.41 -5.59 7.45
C THR A 51 4.56 -4.85 8.15
N GLN A 52 5.62 -5.56 8.51
CA GLN A 52 6.78 -4.97 9.18
C GLN A 52 7.48 -3.94 8.28
N LEU A 53 7.60 -4.23 6.99
CA LEU A 53 8.23 -3.30 6.05
C LEU A 53 7.46 -1.99 5.96
N ILE A 54 6.13 -2.07 5.88
CA ILE A 54 5.29 -0.87 5.79
C ILE A 54 5.26 -0.11 7.10
N VAL A 55 5.19 -0.78 8.24
CA VAL A 55 5.26 -0.13 9.55
C VAL A 55 6.58 0.61 9.71
N ALA A 56 7.70 0.00 9.31
CA ALA A 56 9.00 0.65 9.39
C ALA A 56 9.05 1.92 8.54
N ALA A 57 8.45 1.91 7.35
CA ALA A 57 8.36 3.11 6.52
C ALA A 57 7.53 4.20 7.19
N HIS A 58 6.44 3.84 7.88
CA HIS A 58 5.59 4.81 8.59
C HIS A 58 6.30 5.51 9.74
N GLU A 59 7.28 4.87 10.33
CA GLU A 59 8.08 5.49 11.40
C GLU A 59 8.95 6.63 10.88
N LEU A 60 9.18 6.67 9.56
CA LEU A 60 10.02 7.68 8.91
C LEU A 60 9.24 8.91 8.45
N GLY A 61 7.92 8.88 8.49
CA GLY A 61 7.09 10.00 8.05
C GLY A 61 5.61 9.67 8.05
N ASP A 62 4.83 10.55 7.42
CA ASP A 62 3.38 10.42 7.31
C ASP A 62 2.97 10.21 5.86
N ILE A 63 1.79 9.62 5.67
CA ILE A 63 1.22 9.39 4.35
C ILE A 63 0.00 10.26 4.17
N ARG A 64 -0.03 11.00 3.04
CA ARG A 64 -1.21 11.75 2.63
C ARG A 64 -1.72 11.15 1.32
N MET A 65 -2.93 10.56 1.37
CA MET A 65 -3.51 9.91 0.20
C MET A 65 -4.01 10.92 -0.82
N GLY A 66 -3.79 10.60 -2.09
CA GLY A 66 -4.35 11.29 -3.23
C GLY A 66 -5.44 10.46 -3.90
N ASP A 67 -5.43 10.43 -5.23
CA ASP A 67 -6.45 9.73 -6.01
C ASP A 67 -6.25 8.21 -5.97
N VAL A 68 -7.37 7.49 -5.97
CA VAL A 68 -7.39 6.03 -5.96
C VAL A 68 -8.22 5.53 -7.14
N PHE A 69 -7.68 4.58 -7.88
CA PHE A 69 -8.30 3.99 -9.06
C PHE A 69 -8.46 2.49 -8.83
N VAL A 70 -9.65 1.96 -9.06
CA VAL A 70 -9.96 0.56 -8.73
C VAL A 70 -10.53 -0.15 -9.95
N SER A 71 -10.03 -1.37 -10.20
CA SER A 71 -10.62 -2.31 -11.14
C SER A 71 -10.94 -3.62 -10.40
N GLU A 72 -11.30 -4.68 -11.12
CA GLU A 72 -11.77 -5.91 -10.45
C GLU A 72 -10.69 -6.58 -9.60
N ARG A 73 -9.43 -6.59 -10.07
CA ARG A 73 -8.33 -7.30 -9.40
C ARG A 73 -7.11 -6.44 -9.17
N HIS A 74 -7.18 -5.17 -9.56
CA HIS A 74 -6.06 -4.25 -9.45
C HIS A 74 -6.54 -2.91 -8.98
N ALA A 75 -5.65 -2.18 -8.37
CA ALA A 75 -5.90 -0.80 -8.01
C ALA A 75 -4.61 -0.01 -8.09
N ALA A 76 -4.74 1.30 -8.18
CA ALA A 76 -3.61 2.20 -8.12
C ALA A 76 -3.96 3.36 -7.21
N ALA A 77 -2.97 3.87 -6.49
CA ALA A 77 -3.14 5.04 -5.65
C ALA A 77 -1.96 5.97 -5.80
N GLU A 78 -2.25 7.26 -5.84
CA GLU A 78 -1.24 8.31 -5.73
C GLU A 78 -1.24 8.82 -4.30
N ALA A 79 -0.05 9.11 -3.76
CA ALA A 79 0.08 9.59 -2.40
C ALA A 79 1.34 10.43 -2.26
N ASP A 80 1.43 11.13 -1.14
CA ASP A 80 2.65 11.84 -0.74
C ASP A 80 3.16 11.22 0.55
N PHE A 81 4.45 10.96 0.59
CA PHE A 81 5.15 10.63 1.82
C PHE A 81 5.79 11.89 2.36
N ILE A 82 5.43 12.29 3.56
CA ILE A 82 5.92 13.52 4.19
C ILE A 82 6.98 13.12 5.21
N ARG A 83 8.23 13.38 4.87
CA ARG A 83 9.38 13.01 5.70
C ARG A 83 9.40 13.84 6.97
N ARG A 84 10.12 13.35 7.98
CA ARG A 84 10.29 14.06 9.25
C ARG A 84 10.97 15.42 9.10
N ASP A 85 11.80 15.59 8.06
CA ASP A 85 12.44 16.87 7.74
C ASP A 85 11.54 17.81 6.93
N GLY A 86 10.29 17.42 6.67
CA GLY A 86 9.32 18.24 5.95
C GLY A 86 9.34 18.09 4.44
N VAL A 87 10.26 17.29 3.90
CA VAL A 87 10.31 17.03 2.46
C VAL A 87 9.16 16.13 2.06
N THR A 88 8.44 16.50 1.00
CA THR A 88 7.36 15.70 0.43
C THR A 88 7.89 14.86 -0.71
N VAL A 89 7.63 13.56 -0.67
CA VAL A 89 8.04 12.60 -1.70
C VAL A 89 6.79 12.00 -2.32
N PRO A 90 6.39 12.45 -3.52
CA PRO A 90 5.26 11.83 -4.22
C PRO A 90 5.57 10.39 -4.59
N TYR A 91 4.55 9.53 -4.52
CA TYR A 91 4.72 8.14 -4.93
C TYR A 91 3.38 7.55 -5.41
N ALA A 92 3.47 6.41 -6.06
CA ALA A 92 2.31 5.66 -6.51
C ALA A 92 2.46 4.20 -6.11
N VAL A 93 1.34 3.55 -5.87
CA VAL A 93 1.30 2.14 -5.52
C VAL A 93 0.35 1.42 -6.48
N ILE A 94 0.80 0.28 -7.00
CA ILE A 94 -0.06 -0.63 -7.75
C ILE A 94 -0.36 -1.81 -6.86
N TYR A 95 -1.66 -2.10 -6.69
CA TYR A 95 -2.14 -3.19 -5.85
C TYR A 95 -2.67 -4.31 -6.72
N ASP A 96 -2.33 -5.55 -6.38
CA ASP A 96 -2.97 -6.75 -6.91
C ASP A 96 -3.86 -7.32 -5.81
N LEU A 97 -5.10 -7.68 -6.14
CA LEU A 97 -6.06 -8.21 -5.16
C LEU A 97 -6.70 -9.48 -5.68
N ASP A 98 -7.06 -10.35 -4.75
CA ASP A 98 -7.81 -11.57 -5.04
C ASP A 98 -8.73 -11.87 -3.84
N ALA A 99 -10.02 -12.08 -4.13
CA ALA A 99 -11.03 -12.42 -3.11
C ALA A 99 -11.01 -11.48 -1.92
N GLY A 100 -10.86 -10.17 -2.17
CA GLY A 100 -10.88 -9.15 -1.11
C GLY A 100 -9.60 -9.08 -0.28
N LYS A 101 -8.52 -9.70 -0.73
CA LYS A 101 -7.21 -9.63 -0.05
C LYS A 101 -6.16 -9.09 -1.00
N ILE A 102 -5.24 -8.32 -0.46
CA ILE A 102 -4.13 -7.76 -1.23
C ILE A 102 -3.06 -8.84 -1.38
N THR A 103 -2.72 -9.18 -2.63
CA THR A 103 -1.71 -10.18 -2.96
C THR A 103 -0.39 -9.56 -3.39
N GLY A 104 -0.39 -8.30 -3.77
CA GLY A 104 0.84 -7.62 -4.17
C GLY A 104 0.74 -6.12 -4.02
N LEU A 105 1.85 -5.49 -3.65
CA LEU A 105 2.04 -4.05 -3.67
C LEU A 105 3.33 -3.75 -4.39
N ARG A 106 3.26 -2.90 -5.42
CA ARG A 106 4.45 -2.37 -6.08
C ARG A 106 4.49 -0.87 -5.84
N ILE A 107 5.49 -0.43 -5.10
CA ILE A 107 5.60 0.96 -4.65
C ILE A 107 6.64 1.67 -5.52
N TYR A 108 6.23 2.79 -6.11
CA TYR A 108 7.04 3.60 -7.02
C TYR A 108 7.29 4.95 -6.37
N MET A 109 8.42 5.09 -5.69
CA MET A 109 8.81 6.34 -5.03
C MET A 109 9.54 7.25 -6.00
N THR A 110 9.35 8.56 -5.86
CA THR A 110 10.09 9.55 -6.67
C THR A 110 11.35 10.05 -5.98
N GLY A 111 11.58 9.64 -4.73
CA GLY A 111 12.76 10.01 -3.98
C GLY A 111 12.89 9.17 -2.72
N PRO A 112 13.95 9.35 -1.94
CA PRO A 112 14.18 8.56 -0.74
C PRO A 112 13.26 8.98 0.41
N VAL A 113 12.91 8.01 1.29
CA VAL A 113 12.08 8.29 2.47
C VAL A 113 12.87 8.88 3.63
N GLN A 114 14.18 8.97 3.48
CA GLN A 114 15.05 9.61 4.46
C GLN A 114 16.35 10.08 3.81
#